data_6e00dca23e884a76d745edf9c3f07b76
#
_entry.id   6e00dca23e884a76d745edf9c3f07b76
#
_cell.length_a   1.000
_cell.length_b   1.000
_cell.length_c   1.000
_cell.angle_alpha   90.00
_cell.angle_beta   90.00
_cell.angle_gamma   90.00
#
_symmetry.space_group_name_H-M   'P 1'
#
loop_
_entity.id
_entity.type
_entity.pdbx_description
1 polymer ?
#
loop_
_entity_poly.entity_id
_entity_poly.type
_entity_poly.pdbx_seq_one_letter_code
_entity_poly.pdbx_strand_id
1 'polypeptide(L)'
;DYGLTILSLFDNDPAKIGKIVNGMKIQNIAGLPDIARKEEADIAILTVPRQFAQTTADFLVKANIKYIWNFTPVVLSVPDEVQVWNENLMGNFLQFTYDI
;
A
#
# COMPACT_ATOMS: atom_id res chain seq x y z
N ASP A 1 -7.29 17.47 -3.18
CA ASP A 1 -6.19 17.51 -2.23
C ASP A 1 -6.74 17.44 -0.81
N TYR A 2 -6.45 16.37 -0.13
CA TYR A 2 -6.97 16.11 1.21
C TYR A 2 -5.89 16.23 2.28
N GLY A 3 -4.84 16.99 1.97
CA GLY A 3 -3.74 17.16 2.91
C GLY A 3 -2.76 16.01 2.94
N LEU A 4 -2.87 15.08 1.99
CA LEU A 4 -1.94 13.98 1.88
C LEU A 4 -0.90 14.29 0.81
N THR A 5 0.35 13.99 1.13
CA THR A 5 1.46 14.14 0.19
C THR A 5 2.05 12.76 -0.06
N ILE A 6 2.18 12.39 -1.33
CA ILE A 6 2.83 11.13 -1.68
C ILE A 6 4.34 11.35 -1.63
N LEU A 7 5.01 10.62 -0.74
CA LEU A 7 6.45 10.75 -0.54
C LEU A 7 7.26 9.84 -1.46
N SER A 8 6.75 8.63 -1.72
CA SER A 8 7.49 7.65 -2.50
C SER A 8 6.56 6.61 -3.08
N LEU A 9 6.99 6.00 -4.19
CA LEU A 9 6.28 4.89 -4.84
C LEU A 9 7.17 3.67 -4.81
N PHE A 10 6.58 2.49 -4.53
CA PHE A 10 7.32 1.24 -4.41
C PHE A 10 6.61 0.12 -5.14
N ASP A 11 7.41 -0.81 -5.66
CA ASP A 11 6.90 -2.04 -6.27
C ASP A 11 7.99 -3.11 -6.13
N ASN A 12 7.60 -4.38 -6.25
CA ASN A 12 8.56 -5.47 -6.29
C ASN A 12 8.74 -6.02 -7.71
N ASP A 13 8.01 -5.50 -8.67
CA ASP A 13 8.05 -5.97 -10.06
C ASP A 13 9.21 -5.29 -10.80
N PRO A 14 10.24 -6.07 -11.22
CA PRO A 14 11.38 -5.47 -11.92
C PRO A 14 10.99 -4.71 -13.18
N ALA A 15 9.87 -5.07 -13.81
CA ALA A 15 9.40 -4.38 -15.01
C ALA A 15 8.89 -2.97 -14.71
N LYS A 16 8.51 -2.70 -13.46
CA LYS A 16 7.96 -1.41 -13.05
C LYS A 16 8.98 -0.55 -12.31
N ILE A 17 9.92 -1.18 -11.63
CA ILE A 17 10.95 -0.44 -10.88
C ILE A 17 11.76 0.41 -11.84
N GLY A 18 11.93 1.67 -11.47
CA GLY A 18 12.67 2.63 -12.28
C GLY A 18 11.80 3.44 -13.23
N LYS A 19 10.56 3.04 -13.43
CA LYS A 19 9.64 3.85 -14.23
C LYS A 19 9.20 5.08 -13.45
N ILE A 20 8.79 6.11 -14.16
CA ILE A 20 8.38 7.38 -13.56
C ILE A 20 6.89 7.55 -13.72
N VAL A 21 6.20 7.82 -12.62
CA VAL A 21 4.77 8.08 -12.58
C VAL A 21 4.56 9.43 -11.91
N ASN A 22 3.98 10.37 -12.63
CA ASN A 22 3.73 11.73 -12.13
C ASN A 22 4.99 12.35 -11.51
N GLY A 23 6.13 12.15 -12.17
CA GLY A 23 7.40 12.72 -11.73
C GLY A 23 8.10 11.93 -10.64
N MET A 24 7.53 10.84 -10.17
CA MET A 24 8.13 10.03 -9.11
C MET A 24 8.60 8.69 -9.67
N LYS A 25 9.84 8.34 -9.35
CA LYS A 25 10.39 7.06 -9.80
C LYS A 25 9.89 5.95 -8.88
N ILE A 26 9.44 4.86 -9.48
CA ILE A 26 9.06 3.66 -8.72
C ILE A 26 10.32 2.99 -8.20
N GLN A 27 10.37 2.77 -6.90
CA GLN A 27 11.53 2.20 -6.21
C GLN A 27 11.26 0.75 -5.83
N ASN A 28 12.33 0.02 -5.60
CA ASN A 28 12.23 -1.35 -5.09
C ASN A 28 11.71 -1.30 -3.66
N ILE A 29 10.69 -2.12 -3.38
CA ILE A 29 10.07 -2.15 -2.05
C ILE A 29 11.06 -2.53 -0.95
N ALA A 30 12.16 -3.18 -1.30
CA ALA A 30 13.19 -3.52 -0.33
C ALA A 30 13.79 -2.29 0.36
N GLY A 31 13.73 -1.14 -0.31
CA GLY A 31 14.23 0.11 0.26
C GLY A 31 13.22 0.84 1.13
N LEU A 32 11.99 0.30 1.24
CA LEU A 32 10.92 1.00 1.94
C LEU A 32 11.22 1.29 3.42
N PRO A 33 11.80 0.35 4.20
CA PRO A 33 12.04 0.65 5.61
C PRO A 33 12.94 1.85 5.83
N ASP A 34 13.99 2.00 5.03
CA ASP A 34 14.90 3.12 5.14
C ASP A 34 14.23 4.43 4.73
N ILE A 35 13.49 4.40 3.64
CA ILE A 35 12.78 5.58 3.14
C ILE A 35 11.70 6.00 4.13
N ALA A 36 10.92 5.05 4.65
CA ALA A 36 9.86 5.34 5.60
C ALA A 36 10.43 6.02 6.85
N ARG A 37 11.56 5.54 7.34
CA ARG A 37 12.20 6.12 8.51
C ARG A 37 12.73 7.50 8.21
N LYS A 38 13.40 7.66 7.08
CA LYS A 38 13.99 8.94 6.68
C LYS A 38 12.92 10.01 6.45
N GLU A 39 11.82 9.63 5.82
CA GLU A 39 10.74 10.56 5.49
C GLU A 39 9.71 10.66 6.61
N GLU A 40 9.88 9.89 7.68
CA GLU A 40 8.95 9.83 8.79
C GLU A 40 7.54 9.47 8.33
N ALA A 41 7.46 8.56 7.36
CA ALA A 41 6.18 8.11 6.83
C ALA A 41 5.55 7.13 7.80
N ASP A 42 4.25 7.31 8.10
CA ASP A 42 3.51 6.37 8.94
C ASP A 42 2.24 5.86 8.28
N ILE A 43 1.94 6.32 7.07
CA ILE A 43 0.76 5.89 6.31
C ILE A 43 1.24 5.30 4.99
N ALA A 44 0.69 4.13 4.65
CA ALA A 44 0.95 3.49 3.36
C ALA A 44 -0.37 3.21 2.65
N ILE A 45 -0.39 3.40 1.35
CA ILE A 45 -1.52 3.03 0.51
C ILE A 45 -1.13 1.74 -0.21
N LEU A 46 -1.92 0.69 0.01
CA LEU A 46 -1.61 -0.66 -0.48
C LEU A 46 -2.51 -1.01 -1.65
N THR A 47 -1.90 -1.21 -2.83
CA THR A 47 -2.64 -1.48 -4.06
C THR A 47 -2.09 -2.68 -4.83
N VAL A 48 -1.32 -3.54 -4.17
CA VAL A 48 -0.69 -4.69 -4.82
C VAL A 48 -1.71 -5.77 -5.19
N PRO A 49 -1.36 -6.71 -6.08
CA PRO A 49 -2.22 -7.85 -6.37
C PRO A 49 -2.52 -8.67 -5.11
N ARG A 50 -3.67 -9.35 -5.14
CA ARG A 50 -4.19 -10.11 -3.99
C ARG A 50 -3.15 -11.02 -3.36
N GLN A 51 -2.43 -11.77 -4.18
CA GLN A 51 -1.50 -12.77 -3.66
C GLN A 51 -0.31 -12.18 -2.92
N PHE A 52 -0.09 -10.87 -3.04
CA PHE A 52 1.03 -10.20 -2.37
C PHE A 52 0.56 -9.29 -1.23
N ALA A 53 -0.74 -9.19 -1.00
CA ALA A 53 -1.27 -8.20 -0.07
C ALA A 53 -0.81 -8.43 1.36
N GLN A 54 -0.94 -9.64 1.89
CA GLN A 54 -0.56 -9.91 3.27
C GLN A 54 0.95 -9.81 3.46
N THR A 55 1.73 -10.36 2.53
CA THR A 55 3.19 -10.29 2.61
C THR A 55 3.67 -8.84 2.61
N THR A 56 3.06 -8.02 1.75
CA THR A 56 3.41 -6.60 1.70
C THR A 56 3.01 -5.89 2.97
N ALA A 57 1.82 -6.20 3.52
CA ALA A 57 1.38 -5.62 4.79
C ALA A 57 2.35 -5.98 5.91
N ASP A 58 2.81 -7.23 5.96
CA ASP A 58 3.79 -7.65 6.97
C ASP A 58 5.07 -6.82 6.85
N PHE A 59 5.50 -6.56 5.64
CA PHE A 59 6.67 -5.75 5.38
C PHE A 59 6.48 -4.31 5.86
N LEU A 60 5.30 -3.75 5.61
CA LEU A 60 4.97 -2.39 6.07
C LEU A 60 4.97 -2.31 7.59
N VAL A 61 4.42 -3.32 8.25
CA VAL A 61 4.39 -3.37 9.70
C VAL A 61 5.82 -3.39 10.26
N LYS A 62 6.71 -4.17 9.66
CA LYS A 62 8.11 -4.22 10.05
C LYS A 62 8.82 -2.89 9.80
N ALA A 63 8.36 -2.13 8.83
CA ALA A 63 8.89 -0.80 8.54
C ALA A 63 8.30 0.27 9.44
N ASN A 64 7.51 -0.14 10.44
CA ASN A 64 6.93 0.75 11.45
C ASN A 64 5.83 1.64 10.89
N ILE A 65 5.17 1.19 9.84
CA ILE A 65 3.99 1.88 9.30
C ILE A 65 2.82 1.60 10.25
N LYS A 66 2.10 2.64 10.64
CA LYS A 66 1.01 2.55 11.61
C LYS A 66 -0.37 2.52 10.97
N TYR A 67 -0.50 3.03 9.76
CA TYR A 67 -1.79 3.13 9.08
C TYR A 67 -1.64 2.56 7.68
N ILE A 68 -2.50 1.61 7.33
CA ILE A 68 -2.51 1.03 5.99
C ILE A 68 -3.87 1.29 5.36
N TRP A 69 -3.87 2.00 4.24
CA TRP A 69 -5.06 2.22 3.45
C TRP A 69 -5.10 1.13 2.40
N ASN A 70 -5.94 0.14 2.65
CA ASN A 70 -5.94 -1.12 1.89
C ASN A 70 -6.95 -1.07 0.74
N PHE A 71 -6.43 -1.03 -0.48
CA PHE A 71 -7.26 -1.08 -1.69
C PHE A 71 -7.31 -2.49 -2.28
N THR A 72 -6.71 -3.47 -1.64
CA THR A 72 -6.75 -4.86 -2.10
C THR A 72 -8.02 -5.54 -1.59
N PRO A 73 -8.45 -6.64 -2.22
CA PRO A 73 -9.62 -7.38 -1.74
C PRO A 73 -9.31 -8.36 -0.60
N VAL A 74 -8.18 -8.19 0.06
CA VAL A 74 -7.73 -9.10 1.12
C VAL A 74 -7.99 -8.49 2.48
N VAL A 75 -8.51 -9.29 3.41
CA VAL A 75 -8.59 -8.91 4.81
C VAL A 75 -7.21 -9.11 5.42
N LEU A 76 -6.55 -8.04 5.79
CA LEU A 76 -5.19 -8.10 6.29
C LEU A 76 -5.17 -8.46 7.77
N SER A 77 -4.19 -9.27 8.17
CA SER A 77 -3.92 -9.58 9.56
C SER A 77 -2.74 -8.74 10.01
N VAL A 78 -2.98 -7.86 10.97
CA VAL A 78 -1.95 -6.92 11.47
C VAL A 78 -2.01 -6.86 12.99
N PRO A 79 -0.93 -6.39 13.64
CA PRO A 79 -0.96 -6.18 15.10
C PRO A 79 -1.99 -5.11 15.48
N ASP A 80 -2.42 -5.14 16.75
CA ASP A 80 -3.46 -4.24 17.23
C ASP A 80 -3.10 -2.77 17.10
N GLU A 81 -1.81 -2.44 17.15
CA GLU A 81 -1.36 -1.05 17.06
C GLU A 81 -1.40 -0.50 15.64
N VAL A 82 -1.65 -1.36 14.65
CA VAL A 82 -1.72 -0.94 13.24
C VAL A 82 -3.19 -0.82 12.84
N GLN A 83 -3.55 0.33 12.28
CA GLN A 83 -4.91 0.53 11.79
C GLN A 83 -4.97 0.27 10.29
N VAL A 84 -6.01 -0.44 9.86
CA VAL A 84 -6.23 -0.74 8.45
C VAL A 84 -7.57 -0.14 8.05
N TRP A 85 -7.55 0.67 7.01
CA TRP A 85 -8.76 1.18 6.37
C TRP A 85 -8.96 0.42 5.07
N ASN A 86 -10.11 -0.22 4.95
CA ASN A 86 -10.40 -1.04 3.79
C ASN A 86 -11.25 -0.27 2.79
N GLU A 87 -10.66 0.01 1.65
CA GLU A 87 -11.32 0.67 0.53
C GLU A 87 -11.48 -0.32 -0.60
N ASN A 88 -12.02 -1.47 -0.31
CA ASN A 88 -12.13 -2.56 -1.28
C ASN A 88 -13.06 -2.16 -2.42
N LEU A 89 -12.59 -1.26 -3.27
CA LEU A 89 -13.37 -0.74 -4.38
C LEU A 89 -13.82 -1.85 -5.32
N MET A 90 -12.93 -2.81 -5.54
CA MET A 90 -13.24 -3.93 -6.44
C MET A 90 -14.36 -4.78 -5.86
N GLY A 91 -14.29 -5.07 -4.56
CA GLY A 91 -15.35 -5.83 -3.89
C GLY A 91 -16.66 -5.09 -3.89
N ASN A 92 -16.61 -3.81 -3.58
CA ASN A 92 -17.82 -2.97 -3.59
C ASN A 92 -18.41 -2.88 -4.99
N PHE A 93 -17.57 -2.75 -5.97
CA PHE A 93 -18.02 -2.66 -7.35
C PHE A 93 -18.67 -3.98 -7.78
N LEU A 94 -18.08 -5.10 -7.46
CA LEU A 94 -18.64 -6.41 -7.80
C LEU A 94 -19.98 -6.62 -7.12
N GLN A 95 -20.08 -6.26 -5.86
CA GLN A 95 -21.32 -6.36 -5.11
C GLN A 95 -22.41 -5.51 -5.76
N PHE A 96 -22.06 -4.31 -6.14
CA PHE A 96 -22.95 -3.41 -6.86
C PHE A 96 -23.45 -4.05 -8.15
N THR A 97 -22.54 -4.66 -8.89
CA THR A 97 -22.85 -5.30 -10.14
C THR A 97 -23.79 -6.48 -9.96
N TYR A 98 -23.60 -7.25 -8.92
CA TYR A 98 -24.43 -8.42 -8.64
C TYR A 98 -25.83 -8.01 -8.20
N ASP A 99 -25.96 -6.88 -7.55
CA ASP A 99 -27.25 -6.39 -7.10
C ASP A 99 -28.08 -5.82 -8.24
N ILE A 100 -27.46 -5.54 -9.34
CA ILE A 100 -28.13 -5.04 -10.54
C ILE A 100 -28.68 -6.20 -11.35
#